data_0dbb6c034821361d0aabbbbbecec79d4
#
_entry.id   0dbb6c034821361d0aabbbbbecec79d4
#
_cell.length_a   1.000
_cell.length_b   1.000
_cell.length_c   1.000
_cell.angle_alpha   90.00
_cell.angle_beta   90.00
_cell.angle_gamma   90.00
#
_symmetry.space_group_name_H-M   'P 1'
#
loop_
_entity.id
_entity.type
_entity.pdbx_description
1 polymer ?
#
loop_
_entity_poly.entity_id
_entity_poly.type
_entity_poly.pdbx_seq_one_letter_code
_entity_poly.pdbx_strand_id
1 'polypeptide(L)'
;MSQERLANMLAQLKDLSEMMIDLAYSALIYGREEIADHVLEMEEKIDKLHIEFELAVLELRETRPAKGLLGSIRLAMAAEQLADAACLIASIVKKGAQAHPVMQMAFEKAEETIVATQITNASVLGGKSLGELGFEDDIGMRIIAVRRGENWMYNPQDSFVLAPRDLIIARGYAEGKEKLLDLANPARSQE
;
A
#
# COMPACT_ATOMS: atom_id res chain seq x y z
N MET A 1 -1.49 29.63 -8.36
CA MET A 1 -1.11 28.37 -7.67
C MET A 1 0.28 27.95 -8.07
N SER A 2 1.11 27.36 -7.17
CA SER A 2 2.49 26.98 -7.49
C SER A 2 2.55 25.60 -8.18
N GLN A 3 3.57 25.40 -9.04
CA GLN A 3 3.84 24.10 -9.67
C GLN A 3 4.12 23.01 -8.63
N GLU A 4 4.78 23.37 -7.55
CA GLU A 4 5.09 22.50 -6.43
C GLU A 4 3.83 21.91 -5.78
N ARG A 5 2.78 22.71 -5.59
CA ARG A 5 1.50 22.22 -5.07
C ARG A 5 0.87 21.17 -6.00
N LEU A 6 0.87 21.43 -7.32
CA LEU A 6 0.36 20.43 -8.28
C LEU A 6 1.19 19.15 -8.29
N ALA A 7 2.52 19.27 -8.23
CA ALA A 7 3.40 18.11 -8.16
C ALA A 7 3.10 17.27 -6.90
N ASN A 8 2.93 17.93 -5.76
CA ASN A 8 2.59 17.26 -4.50
C ASN A 8 1.21 16.56 -4.56
N MET A 9 0.21 17.21 -5.15
CA MET A 9 -1.12 16.59 -5.32
C MET A 9 -1.06 15.37 -6.24
N LEU A 10 -0.32 15.45 -7.34
CA LEU A 10 -0.16 14.33 -8.27
C LEU A 10 0.63 13.18 -7.64
N ALA A 11 1.66 13.48 -6.84
CA ALA A 11 2.38 12.48 -6.07
C ALA A 11 1.45 11.79 -5.05
N GLN A 12 0.61 12.55 -4.36
CA GLN A 12 -0.38 11.99 -3.43
C GLN A 12 -1.41 11.09 -4.14
N LEU A 13 -1.92 11.48 -5.31
CA LEU A 13 -2.82 10.63 -6.12
C LEU A 13 -2.14 9.31 -6.48
N LYS A 14 -0.91 9.37 -6.98
CA LYS A 14 -0.10 8.19 -7.30
C LYS A 14 0.09 7.30 -6.08
N ASP A 15 0.59 7.85 -4.98
CA ASP A 15 0.93 7.08 -3.78
C ASP A 15 -0.32 6.43 -3.14
N LEU A 16 -1.47 7.15 -3.14
CA LEU A 16 -2.73 6.61 -2.64
C LEU A 16 -3.26 5.47 -3.52
N SER A 17 -3.25 5.63 -4.84
CA SER A 17 -3.74 4.58 -5.76
C SER A 17 -2.90 3.32 -5.70
N GLU A 18 -1.57 3.43 -5.63
CA GLU A 18 -0.67 2.29 -5.44
C GLU A 18 -0.93 1.58 -4.11
N MET A 19 -1.07 2.33 -3.01
CA MET A 19 -1.36 1.76 -1.70
C MET A 19 -2.72 1.04 -1.69
N MET A 20 -3.75 1.60 -2.35
CA MET A 20 -5.07 0.95 -2.44
C MET A 20 -5.00 -0.39 -3.15
N ILE A 21 -4.24 -0.50 -4.24
CA ILE A 21 -4.01 -1.78 -4.94
C ILE A 21 -3.31 -2.79 -4.04
N ASP A 22 -2.24 -2.39 -3.36
CA ASP A 22 -1.48 -3.27 -2.45
C ASP A 22 -2.35 -3.80 -1.31
N LEU A 23 -3.16 -2.92 -0.70
CA LEU A 23 -4.08 -3.28 0.37
C LEU A 23 -5.22 -4.17 -0.14
N ALA A 24 -5.77 -3.90 -1.34
CA ALA A 24 -6.83 -4.71 -1.92
C ALA A 24 -6.36 -6.15 -2.20
N TYR A 25 -5.17 -6.32 -2.75
CA TYR A 25 -4.57 -7.64 -2.91
C TYR A 25 -4.26 -8.32 -1.56
N SER A 26 -3.79 -7.54 -0.56
CA SER A 26 -3.59 -8.07 0.79
C SER A 26 -4.89 -8.58 1.40
N ALA A 27 -5.98 -7.80 1.26
CA ALA A 27 -7.31 -8.20 1.71
C ALA A 27 -7.76 -9.50 1.06
N LEU A 28 -7.54 -9.64 -0.26
CA LEU A 28 -7.94 -10.82 -1.03
C LEU A 28 -7.12 -12.06 -0.68
N ILE A 29 -5.78 -11.94 -0.59
CA ILE A 29 -4.88 -13.06 -0.30
C ILE A 29 -5.11 -13.61 1.11
N TYR A 30 -5.29 -12.72 2.09
CA TYR A 30 -5.41 -13.08 3.50
C TYR A 30 -6.85 -13.14 4.02
N GLY A 31 -7.85 -12.90 3.16
CA GLY A 31 -9.27 -12.93 3.54
C GLY A 31 -9.60 -11.90 4.63
N ARG A 32 -9.04 -10.68 4.55
CA ARG A 32 -9.18 -9.63 5.59
C ARG A 32 -10.19 -8.58 5.17
N GLU A 33 -11.42 -8.71 5.66
CA GLU A 33 -12.50 -7.76 5.37
C GLU A 33 -12.21 -6.35 5.89
N GLU A 34 -11.52 -6.24 7.03
CA GLU A 34 -11.16 -4.94 7.62
C GLU A 34 -10.24 -4.13 6.70
N ILE A 35 -9.33 -4.81 5.98
CA ILE A 35 -8.46 -4.16 4.99
C ILE A 35 -9.29 -3.74 3.76
N ALA A 36 -10.22 -4.61 3.33
CA ALA A 36 -11.12 -4.27 2.22
C ALA A 36 -12.01 -3.06 2.56
N ASP A 37 -12.54 -2.98 3.78
CA ASP A 37 -13.30 -1.81 4.22
C ASP A 37 -12.46 -0.53 4.16
N HIS A 38 -11.20 -0.61 4.60
CA HIS A 38 -10.31 0.56 4.53
C HIS A 38 -10.03 1.00 3.08
N VAL A 39 -9.85 0.06 2.15
CA VAL A 39 -9.69 0.39 0.72
C VAL A 39 -10.91 1.15 0.20
N LEU A 40 -12.12 0.68 0.54
CA LEU A 40 -13.36 1.36 0.14
C LEU A 40 -13.51 2.75 0.77
N GLU A 41 -13.05 2.94 2.01
CA GLU A 41 -13.03 4.27 2.63
C GLU A 41 -12.01 5.24 2.00
N MET A 42 -10.94 4.72 1.40
CA MET A 42 -9.93 5.53 0.73
C MET A 42 -10.43 6.12 -0.60
N GLU A 43 -11.42 5.48 -1.25
CA GLU A 43 -12.04 5.95 -2.49
C GLU A 43 -12.51 7.41 -2.38
N GLU A 44 -13.26 7.75 -1.31
CA GLU A 44 -13.68 9.13 -1.10
C GLU A 44 -12.53 10.16 -1.04
N LYS A 45 -11.38 9.75 -0.54
CA LYS A 45 -10.22 10.63 -0.41
C LYS A 45 -9.56 10.87 -1.77
N ILE A 46 -9.44 9.81 -2.58
CA ILE A 46 -8.81 9.92 -3.88
C ILE A 46 -9.70 10.68 -4.85
N ASP A 47 -11.02 10.48 -4.81
CA ASP A 47 -12.00 11.23 -5.60
C ASP A 47 -11.92 12.73 -5.33
N LYS A 48 -11.94 13.11 -4.06
CA LYS A 48 -11.80 14.52 -3.66
C LYS A 48 -10.49 15.12 -4.16
N LEU A 49 -9.38 14.40 -3.96
CA LEU A 49 -8.06 14.87 -4.39
C LEU A 49 -7.96 14.96 -5.91
N HIS A 50 -8.58 14.03 -6.65
CA HIS A 50 -8.63 14.05 -8.11
C HIS A 50 -9.36 15.30 -8.62
N ILE A 51 -10.57 15.57 -8.11
CA ILE A 51 -11.35 16.77 -8.47
C ILE A 51 -10.56 18.05 -8.12
N GLU A 52 -9.99 18.14 -6.92
CA GLU A 52 -9.18 19.28 -6.52
C GLU A 52 -7.97 19.50 -7.44
N PHE A 53 -7.32 18.41 -7.86
CA PHE A 53 -6.20 18.47 -8.80
C PHE A 53 -6.64 18.98 -10.16
N GLU A 54 -7.75 18.48 -10.72
CA GLU A 54 -8.27 18.93 -12.02
C GLU A 54 -8.63 20.42 -12.01
N LEU A 55 -9.34 20.87 -10.97
CA LEU A 55 -9.66 22.28 -10.79
C LEU A 55 -8.40 23.13 -10.72
N ALA A 56 -7.40 22.65 -9.98
CA ALA A 56 -6.13 23.27 -9.82
C ALA A 56 -5.33 23.39 -11.14
N VAL A 57 -5.42 22.37 -12.00
CA VAL A 57 -4.81 22.40 -13.35
C VAL A 57 -5.52 23.41 -14.23
N LEU A 58 -6.87 23.47 -14.18
CA LEU A 58 -7.66 24.41 -14.98
C LEU A 58 -7.37 25.88 -14.64
N GLU A 59 -7.05 26.20 -13.39
CA GLU A 59 -6.63 27.56 -12.98
C GLU A 59 -5.35 28.03 -13.68
N LEU A 60 -4.49 27.10 -14.13
CA LEU A 60 -3.22 27.43 -14.80
C LEU A 60 -3.33 27.61 -16.31
N ARG A 61 -4.53 27.46 -16.90
CA ARG A 61 -4.75 27.50 -18.36
C ARG A 61 -4.23 28.77 -19.06
N GLU A 62 -4.25 29.91 -18.36
CA GLU A 62 -3.83 31.20 -18.92
C GLU A 62 -2.30 31.37 -18.95
N THR A 63 -1.59 30.60 -18.13
CA THR A 63 -0.13 30.75 -17.92
C THR A 63 0.69 29.59 -18.47
N ARG A 64 0.05 28.52 -18.94
CA ARG A 64 0.69 27.27 -19.36
C ARG A 64 0.15 26.71 -20.67
N PRO A 65 1.01 26.01 -21.46
CA PRO A 65 0.56 25.33 -22.67
C PRO A 65 -0.50 24.28 -22.37
N ALA A 66 -1.65 24.35 -23.03
CA ALA A 66 -2.79 23.44 -22.84
C ALA A 66 -2.43 21.95 -22.99
N LYS A 67 -1.49 21.62 -23.88
CA LYS A 67 -1.03 20.23 -24.10
C LYS A 67 -0.39 19.62 -22.86
N GLY A 68 0.42 20.40 -22.10
CA GLY A 68 1.02 19.91 -20.85
C GLY A 68 -0.02 19.73 -19.75
N LEU A 69 -0.99 20.66 -19.64
CA LEU A 69 -2.07 20.57 -18.68
C LEU A 69 -2.97 19.33 -18.92
N LEU A 70 -3.27 19.04 -20.19
CA LEU A 70 -4.03 17.85 -20.57
C LEU A 70 -3.31 16.56 -20.18
N GLY A 71 -1.97 16.51 -20.32
CA GLY A 71 -1.16 15.37 -19.87
C GLY A 71 -1.28 15.12 -18.37
N SER A 72 -1.25 16.18 -17.56
CA SER A 72 -1.39 16.09 -16.10
C SER A 72 -2.78 15.57 -15.68
N ILE A 73 -3.86 16.05 -16.32
CA ILE A 73 -5.22 15.55 -16.08
C ILE A 73 -5.32 14.06 -16.42
N ARG A 74 -4.80 13.62 -17.56
CA ARG A 74 -4.82 12.21 -17.95
C ARG A 74 -4.07 11.30 -16.98
N LEU A 75 -2.98 11.80 -16.40
CA LEU A 75 -2.23 11.05 -15.40
C LEU A 75 -3.02 10.92 -14.08
N ALA A 76 -3.69 11.99 -13.66
CA ALA A 76 -4.57 11.95 -12.50
C ALA A 76 -5.76 10.99 -12.71
N MET A 77 -6.38 11.01 -13.89
CA MET A 77 -7.42 10.03 -14.27
C MET A 77 -6.91 8.59 -14.22
N ALA A 78 -5.66 8.33 -14.63
CA ALA A 78 -5.10 6.99 -14.56
C ALA A 78 -4.91 6.52 -13.09
N ALA A 79 -4.53 7.41 -12.19
CA ALA A 79 -4.41 7.10 -10.76
C ALA A 79 -5.79 6.78 -10.14
N GLU A 80 -6.83 7.52 -10.52
CA GLU A 80 -8.20 7.26 -10.08
C GLU A 80 -8.71 5.91 -10.60
N GLN A 81 -8.45 5.55 -11.87
CA GLN A 81 -8.81 4.23 -12.41
C GLN A 81 -8.10 3.06 -11.70
N LEU A 82 -6.87 3.27 -11.20
CA LEU A 82 -6.21 2.28 -10.35
C LEU A 82 -6.93 2.12 -9.00
N ALA A 83 -7.39 3.21 -8.41
CA ALA A 83 -8.17 3.18 -7.18
C ALA A 83 -9.50 2.46 -7.37
N ASP A 84 -10.21 2.72 -8.46
CA ASP A 84 -11.43 2.00 -8.85
C ASP A 84 -11.19 0.49 -8.94
N ALA A 85 -10.08 0.09 -9.59
CA ALA A 85 -9.70 -1.31 -9.69
C ALA A 85 -9.44 -1.94 -8.30
N ALA A 86 -8.81 -1.22 -7.38
CA ALA A 86 -8.62 -1.65 -6.00
C ALA A 86 -9.97 -1.85 -5.29
N CYS A 87 -10.91 -0.92 -5.45
CA CYS A 87 -12.26 -1.03 -4.89
C CYS A 87 -13.04 -2.22 -5.43
N LEU A 88 -12.88 -2.55 -6.73
CA LEU A 88 -13.45 -3.77 -7.30
C LEU A 88 -12.91 -5.03 -6.60
N ILE A 89 -11.59 -5.11 -6.38
CA ILE A 89 -10.95 -6.24 -5.67
C ILE A 89 -11.48 -6.31 -4.23
N ALA A 90 -11.49 -5.19 -3.50
CA ALA A 90 -12.01 -5.11 -2.13
C ALA A 90 -13.48 -5.56 -2.06
N SER A 91 -14.31 -5.18 -3.03
CA SER A 91 -15.72 -5.59 -3.14
C SER A 91 -15.88 -7.10 -3.28
N ILE A 92 -14.94 -7.79 -3.94
CA ILE A 92 -14.94 -9.25 -4.06
C ILE A 92 -14.75 -9.89 -2.69
N VAL A 93 -13.81 -9.37 -1.89
CA VAL A 93 -13.58 -9.83 -0.51
C VAL A 93 -14.82 -9.64 0.35
N LYS A 94 -15.46 -8.48 0.28
CA LYS A 94 -16.70 -8.15 1.01
C LYS A 94 -17.88 -9.05 0.63
N LYS A 95 -17.90 -9.63 -0.55
CA LYS A 95 -18.90 -10.63 -1.00
C LYS A 95 -18.56 -12.05 -0.53
N GLY A 96 -17.54 -12.23 0.32
CA GLY A 96 -17.13 -13.51 0.87
C GLY A 96 -16.35 -14.40 -0.11
N ALA A 97 -15.87 -13.85 -1.22
CA ALA A 97 -15.03 -14.63 -2.13
C ALA A 97 -13.67 -14.88 -1.48
N GLN A 98 -13.28 -16.16 -1.48
CA GLN A 98 -11.95 -16.57 -1.06
C GLN A 98 -11.01 -16.62 -2.26
N ALA A 99 -9.72 -16.35 -2.03
CA ALA A 99 -8.72 -16.47 -3.07
C ALA A 99 -8.65 -17.92 -3.59
N HIS A 100 -8.97 -18.11 -4.86
CA HIS A 100 -8.83 -19.41 -5.49
C HIS A 100 -7.35 -19.85 -5.49
N PRO A 101 -7.02 -21.15 -5.29
CA PRO A 101 -5.61 -21.60 -5.26
C PRO A 101 -4.77 -21.14 -6.46
N VAL A 102 -5.37 -20.98 -7.63
CA VAL A 102 -4.70 -20.43 -8.82
C VAL A 102 -4.18 -19.01 -8.59
N MET A 103 -4.89 -18.18 -7.80
CA MET A 103 -4.44 -16.83 -7.46
C MET A 103 -3.22 -16.87 -6.55
N GLN A 104 -3.23 -17.74 -5.52
CA GLN A 104 -2.07 -17.92 -4.66
C GLN A 104 -0.84 -18.34 -5.45
N MET A 105 -1.01 -19.32 -6.36
CA MET A 105 0.08 -19.74 -7.27
C MET A 105 0.57 -18.61 -8.19
N ALA A 106 -0.31 -17.70 -8.63
CA ALA A 106 0.08 -16.57 -9.46
C ALA A 106 0.94 -15.56 -8.66
N PHE A 107 0.55 -15.28 -7.43
CA PHE A 107 1.31 -14.39 -6.54
C PHE A 107 2.66 -14.99 -6.11
N GLU A 108 2.74 -16.32 -5.91
CA GLU A 108 4.00 -17.01 -5.61
C GLU A 108 5.01 -16.97 -6.76
N LYS A 109 4.54 -16.82 -8.00
CA LYS A 109 5.38 -16.72 -9.20
C LYS A 109 5.70 -15.28 -9.61
N ALA A 110 5.10 -14.30 -8.97
CA ALA A 110 5.36 -12.89 -9.26
C ALA A 110 6.72 -12.47 -8.70
N GLU A 111 7.38 -11.54 -9.37
CA GLU A 111 8.63 -10.93 -8.89
C GLU A 111 8.40 -10.10 -7.63
N GLU A 112 7.23 -9.44 -7.54
CA GLU A 112 6.78 -8.75 -6.35
C GLU A 112 5.76 -9.60 -5.60
N THR A 113 5.81 -9.54 -4.28
CA THR A 113 4.96 -10.33 -3.40
C THR A 113 4.43 -9.48 -2.25
N ILE A 114 3.35 -9.96 -1.67
CA ILE A 114 2.80 -9.44 -0.41
C ILE A 114 2.94 -10.54 0.64
N VAL A 115 3.42 -10.18 1.82
CA VAL A 115 3.59 -11.09 2.94
C VAL A 115 2.96 -10.53 4.20
N ALA A 116 2.24 -11.39 4.93
CA ALA A 116 1.77 -11.10 6.28
C ALA A 116 2.49 -12.00 7.27
N THR A 117 3.05 -11.41 8.33
CA THR A 117 3.73 -12.15 9.39
C THR A 117 3.58 -11.45 10.73
N GLN A 118 3.62 -12.24 11.80
CA GLN A 118 3.55 -11.70 13.16
C GLN A 118 4.95 -11.57 13.75
N ILE A 119 5.22 -10.44 14.39
CA ILE A 119 6.46 -10.20 15.14
C ILE A 119 6.43 -11.02 16.41
N THR A 120 7.34 -11.99 16.53
CA THR A 120 7.47 -12.80 17.75
C THR A 120 8.20 -12.07 18.86
N ASN A 121 8.10 -12.56 20.10
CA ASN A 121 8.83 -11.97 21.23
C ASN A 121 10.37 -12.12 21.08
N ALA A 122 10.84 -13.08 20.29
CA ALA A 122 12.25 -13.30 20.00
C ALA A 122 12.77 -12.49 18.80
N SER A 123 11.88 -11.77 18.12
CA SER A 123 12.22 -10.96 16.95
C SER A 123 13.11 -9.77 17.31
N VAL A 124 14.12 -9.54 16.48
CA VAL A 124 15.00 -8.35 16.56
C VAL A 124 14.32 -7.06 16.09
N LEU A 125 13.10 -7.15 15.56
CA LEU A 125 12.32 -6.03 15.04
C LEU A 125 11.58 -5.26 16.15
N GLY A 126 11.24 -5.95 17.25
CA GLY A 126 10.52 -5.35 18.37
C GLY A 126 11.31 -4.23 19.02
N GLY A 127 10.66 -3.07 19.23
CA GLY A 127 11.25 -1.88 19.84
C GLY A 127 12.03 -0.98 18.87
N LYS A 128 12.13 -1.32 17.59
CA LYS A 128 12.80 -0.50 16.58
C LYS A 128 11.77 0.23 15.70
N SER A 129 12.11 1.42 15.22
CA SER A 129 11.32 2.16 14.25
C SER A 129 11.55 1.63 12.82
N LEU A 130 10.59 1.87 11.92
CA LEU A 130 10.70 1.45 10.53
C LEU A 130 11.90 2.09 9.83
N GLY A 131 12.19 3.38 10.14
CA GLY A 131 13.36 4.07 9.60
C GLY A 131 14.69 3.48 10.09
N GLU A 132 14.78 3.01 11.36
CA GLU A 132 15.99 2.31 11.85
C GLU A 132 16.16 0.93 11.22
N LEU A 133 15.08 0.31 10.79
CA LEU A 133 15.10 -1.03 10.18
C LEU A 133 15.45 -1.01 8.69
N GLY A 134 15.21 0.11 7.98
CA GLY A 134 15.63 0.31 6.59
C GLY A 134 15.18 -0.77 5.61
N PHE A 135 14.02 -1.39 5.81
CA PHE A 135 13.59 -2.57 5.06
C PHE A 135 13.57 -2.39 3.54
N GLU A 136 13.24 -1.19 3.04
CA GLU A 136 13.23 -0.93 1.60
C GLU A 136 14.64 -1.01 1.01
N ASP A 137 15.62 -0.42 1.69
CA ASP A 137 17.01 -0.38 1.23
C ASP A 137 17.74 -1.71 1.44
N ASP A 138 17.50 -2.38 2.59
CA ASP A 138 18.27 -3.56 2.98
C ASP A 138 17.74 -4.86 2.38
N ILE A 139 16.42 -4.99 2.25
CA ILE A 139 15.77 -6.24 1.80
C ILE A 139 14.72 -6.04 0.71
N GLY A 140 14.49 -4.81 0.23
CA GLY A 140 13.52 -4.53 -0.83
C GLY A 140 12.07 -4.76 -0.40
N MET A 141 11.75 -4.62 0.88
CA MET A 141 10.41 -4.82 1.44
C MET A 141 9.91 -3.54 2.12
N ARG A 142 8.67 -3.16 1.88
CA ARG A 142 8.00 -2.02 2.51
C ARG A 142 6.85 -2.49 3.38
N ILE A 143 6.79 -2.02 4.62
CA ILE A 143 5.63 -2.27 5.50
C ILE A 143 4.49 -1.34 5.08
N ILE A 144 3.38 -1.93 4.62
CA ILE A 144 2.20 -1.19 4.15
C ILE A 144 1.08 -1.13 5.18
N ALA A 145 1.05 -2.09 6.12
CA ALA A 145 0.10 -2.08 7.23
C ALA A 145 0.66 -2.80 8.46
N VAL A 146 0.25 -2.34 9.63
CA VAL A 146 0.54 -2.97 10.93
C VAL A 146 -0.74 -3.08 11.72
N ARG A 147 -1.03 -4.28 12.27
CA ARG A 147 -2.11 -4.47 13.22
C ARG A 147 -1.55 -4.70 14.62
N ARG A 148 -1.96 -3.85 15.56
CA ARG A 148 -1.65 -3.99 16.99
C ARG A 148 -2.92 -4.20 17.79
N GLY A 149 -3.13 -5.41 18.28
CA GLY A 149 -4.44 -5.80 18.83
C GLY A 149 -5.51 -5.77 17.76
N GLU A 150 -6.55 -4.97 17.97
CA GLU A 150 -7.65 -4.76 16.99
C GLU A 150 -7.44 -3.52 16.09
N ASN A 151 -6.39 -2.72 16.33
CA ASN A 151 -6.18 -1.48 15.62
C ASN A 151 -5.23 -1.66 14.44
N TRP A 152 -5.67 -1.20 13.27
CA TRP A 152 -4.84 -1.14 12.07
C TRP A 152 -4.18 0.24 11.91
N MET A 153 -2.91 0.23 11.54
CA MET A 153 -2.16 1.39 11.06
C MET A 153 -1.75 1.12 9.62
N TYR A 154 -2.28 1.91 8.71
CA TYR A 154 -1.96 1.82 7.28
C TYR A 154 -0.92 2.88 6.90
N ASN A 155 -0.01 2.52 5.99
CA ASN A 155 1.11 3.34 5.56
C ASN A 155 1.86 3.98 6.74
N PRO A 156 2.39 3.14 7.67
CA PRO A 156 3.08 3.64 8.84
C PRO A 156 4.32 4.45 8.42
N GLN A 157 4.54 5.56 9.12
CA GLN A 157 5.69 6.44 8.89
C GLN A 157 6.98 5.81 9.45
N ASP A 158 8.15 6.30 9.01
CA ASP A 158 9.46 5.83 9.46
C ASP A 158 9.65 5.85 11.00
N SER A 159 8.97 6.79 11.67
CA SER A 159 8.98 6.90 13.13
C SER A 159 8.15 5.85 13.86
N PHE A 160 7.37 5.03 13.13
CA PHE A 160 6.53 4.00 13.73
C PHE A 160 7.40 2.89 14.34
N VAL A 161 7.23 2.63 15.63
CA VAL A 161 7.99 1.62 16.38
C VAL A 161 7.21 0.31 16.41
N LEU A 162 7.80 -0.76 15.87
CA LEU A 162 7.24 -2.11 15.90
C LEU A 162 7.28 -2.70 17.30
N ALA A 163 6.30 -3.53 17.64
CA ALA A 163 6.23 -4.22 18.92
C ALA A 163 6.02 -5.73 18.72
N PRO A 164 6.43 -6.55 19.71
CA PRO A 164 6.07 -7.96 19.71
C PRO A 164 4.56 -8.16 19.63
N ARG A 165 4.13 -9.15 18.85
CA ARG A 165 2.74 -9.48 18.50
C ARG A 165 2.08 -8.55 17.48
N ASP A 166 2.76 -7.53 16.97
CA ASP A 166 2.26 -6.82 15.78
C ASP A 166 2.15 -7.80 14.61
N LEU A 167 1.02 -7.78 13.91
CA LEU A 167 0.89 -8.38 12.59
C LEU A 167 1.30 -7.33 11.56
N ILE A 168 2.33 -7.60 10.80
CA ILE A 168 2.80 -6.71 9.73
C ILE A 168 2.37 -7.26 8.37
N ILE A 169 1.99 -6.37 7.47
CA ILE A 169 1.82 -6.66 6.04
C ILE A 169 2.87 -5.85 5.30
N ALA A 170 3.66 -6.53 4.50
CA ALA A 170 4.71 -5.94 3.68
C ALA A 170 4.55 -6.33 2.23
N ARG A 171 4.92 -5.42 1.32
CA ARG A 171 5.09 -5.69 -0.09
C ARG A 171 6.55 -5.51 -0.51
N GLY A 172 6.97 -6.17 -1.55
CA GLY A 172 8.29 -6.00 -2.13
C GLY A 172 8.74 -7.21 -2.93
N TYR A 173 10.03 -7.31 -3.18
CA TYR A 173 10.58 -8.40 -3.98
C TYR A 173 10.52 -9.74 -3.24
N ALA A 174 10.24 -10.81 -4.01
CA ALA A 174 10.12 -12.17 -3.47
C ALA A 174 11.39 -12.61 -2.70
N GLU A 175 12.57 -12.12 -3.10
CA GLU A 175 13.84 -12.39 -2.41
C GLU A 175 13.91 -11.79 -0.99
N GLY A 176 13.24 -10.64 -0.76
CA GLY A 176 13.17 -9.99 0.55
C GLY A 176 12.21 -10.67 1.52
N LYS A 177 11.22 -11.40 0.99
CA LYS A 177 10.18 -12.08 1.78
C LYS A 177 10.77 -13.00 2.85
N GLU A 178 11.67 -13.92 2.46
CA GLU A 178 12.23 -14.89 3.40
C GLU A 178 13.05 -14.20 4.50
N LYS A 179 13.84 -13.19 4.13
CA LYS A 179 14.58 -12.38 5.11
C LYS A 179 13.66 -11.69 6.11
N LEU A 180 12.55 -11.10 5.63
CA LEU A 180 11.57 -10.47 6.52
C LEU A 180 10.93 -11.48 7.47
N LEU A 181 10.55 -12.66 6.96
CA LEU A 181 9.97 -13.72 7.76
C LEU A 181 10.91 -14.21 8.84
N ASP A 182 12.19 -14.38 8.52
CA ASP A 182 13.23 -14.80 9.49
C ASP A 182 13.48 -13.73 10.56
N LEU A 183 13.51 -12.45 10.18
CA LEU A 183 13.63 -11.35 11.13
C LEU A 183 12.42 -11.24 12.06
N ALA A 184 11.20 -11.44 11.52
CA ALA A 184 9.97 -11.40 12.30
C ALA A 184 9.82 -12.61 13.23
N ASN A 185 10.27 -13.79 12.79
CA ASN A 185 10.19 -15.05 13.54
C ASN A 185 11.51 -15.85 13.42
N PRO A 186 12.53 -15.57 14.23
CA PRO A 186 13.82 -16.26 14.17
C PRO A 186 13.78 -17.77 14.43
N ALA A 187 12.72 -18.29 15.07
CA ALA A 187 12.58 -19.73 15.32
C ALA A 187 12.29 -20.52 14.03
N ARG A 188 11.76 -19.86 12.98
CA ARG A 188 11.47 -20.47 11.67
C ARG A 188 12.73 -20.95 10.94
N SER A 189 13.85 -20.24 11.11
CA SER A 189 15.13 -20.56 10.45
C SER A 189 15.86 -21.74 11.09
N GLN A 190 15.33 -22.37 12.16
CA GLN A 190 15.94 -23.48 12.89
C GLN A 190 15.26 -24.83 12.61
N GLU A 191 14.20 -24.85 11.79
CA GLU A 191 13.53 -26.03 11.28
C GLU A 191 13.95 -26.34 9.83
#